data_e8577a57498999a94f9ac1d3b0184030
#
_entry.id   e8577a57498999a94f9ac1d3b0184030
#
_cell.length_a   1.000
_cell.length_b   1.000
_cell.length_c   1.000
_cell.angle_alpha   90.00
_cell.angle_beta   90.00
_cell.angle_gamma   90.00
#
_symmetry.space_group_name_H-M   'P 1'
#
loop_
_entity.id
_entity.type
_entity.pdbx_description
1 polymer ?
#
loop_
_entity_poly.entity_id
_entity_poly.type
_entity_poly.pdbx_seq_one_letter_code
_entity_poly.pdbx_strand_id
1 'polypeptide(L)'
;DGGVVPSGCPCFDEAWELIHGLNADGFPYVSFKPSTIDRIRQVVRIARALAPAKVLFEVEGGSAGGHHSWESLDDLLLSTYAEVREQSNLVLVAGGGIGTPERGADYITGEWSTEYGRPLIPVDGVLVGTAVLTATEPHTSAEVQRMPAKTPGIDAQGAAAAPLPPPGETGVPTGPT
;
A
#
# COMPACT_ATOMS: atom_id res chain seq x y z
N ASP A 1 -9.98 -5.08 -14.82
CA ASP A 1 -9.85 -3.67 -14.47
C ASP A 1 -10.65 -3.40 -13.20
N GLY A 2 -10.24 -2.46 -12.38
CA GLY A 2 -10.89 -2.07 -11.13
C GLY A 2 -10.97 -0.55 -11.00
N GLY A 3 -11.89 -0.07 -10.17
CA GLY A 3 -11.99 1.35 -9.82
C GLY A 3 -11.12 1.66 -8.61
N VAL A 4 -10.37 2.75 -8.66
CA VAL A 4 -9.53 3.23 -7.54
C VAL A 4 -10.01 4.61 -7.09
N VAL A 5 -10.21 4.77 -5.79
CA VAL A 5 -10.45 6.06 -5.15
C VAL A 5 -9.12 6.54 -4.54
N PRO A 6 -8.38 7.42 -5.24
CA PRO A 6 -6.96 7.65 -4.95
C PRO A 6 -6.70 8.50 -3.72
N SER A 7 -7.70 9.17 -3.16
CA SER A 7 -7.51 9.96 -1.95
C SER A 7 -8.72 9.94 -1.04
N GLY A 8 -8.45 9.66 0.23
CA GLY A 8 -9.47 9.64 1.27
C GLY A 8 -10.29 8.35 1.29
N CYS A 9 -11.24 8.33 2.21
CA CYS A 9 -12.25 7.30 2.29
C CYS A 9 -13.60 8.04 2.27
N PRO A 10 -14.48 7.77 1.30
CA PRO A 10 -15.79 8.40 1.23
C PRO A 10 -16.62 8.06 2.47
N CYS A 11 -17.67 8.83 2.73
CA CYS A 11 -18.64 8.41 3.73
C CYS A 11 -19.32 7.10 3.30
N PHE A 12 -20.05 6.48 4.22
CA PHE A 12 -20.64 5.17 3.96
C PHE A 12 -21.58 5.19 2.75
N ASP A 13 -22.46 6.18 2.65
CA ASP A 13 -23.45 6.27 1.57
C ASP A 13 -22.78 6.51 0.21
N GLU A 14 -21.78 7.39 0.16
CA GLU A 14 -20.98 7.61 -1.06
C GLU A 14 -20.23 6.36 -1.49
N ALA A 15 -19.65 5.61 -0.53
CA ALA A 15 -18.96 4.36 -0.82
C ALA A 15 -19.93 3.31 -1.38
N TRP A 16 -21.13 3.24 -0.81
CA TRP A 16 -22.19 2.34 -1.27
C TRP A 16 -22.59 2.63 -2.72
N GLU A 17 -22.91 3.89 -3.02
CA GLU A 17 -23.29 4.31 -4.38
C GLU A 17 -22.15 4.06 -5.37
N LEU A 18 -20.92 4.40 -5.01
CA LEU A 18 -19.73 4.24 -5.84
C LEU A 18 -19.50 2.76 -6.19
N ILE A 19 -19.51 1.89 -5.19
CA ILE A 19 -19.25 0.45 -5.40
C ILE A 19 -20.36 -0.17 -6.25
N HIS A 20 -21.63 0.14 -5.98
CA HIS A 20 -22.74 -0.39 -6.77
C HIS A 20 -22.73 0.13 -8.21
N GLY A 21 -22.44 1.43 -8.40
CA GLY A 21 -22.33 2.02 -9.73
C GLY A 21 -21.19 1.38 -10.54
N LEU A 22 -20.00 1.29 -9.97
CA LEU A 22 -18.84 0.69 -10.64
C LEU A 22 -19.05 -0.79 -10.93
N ASN A 23 -19.66 -1.55 -10.01
CA ASN A 23 -19.96 -2.96 -10.25
C ASN A 23 -20.99 -3.13 -11.37
N ALA A 24 -22.01 -2.25 -11.46
CA ALA A 24 -22.98 -2.26 -12.55
C ALA A 24 -22.32 -1.95 -13.90
N ASP A 25 -21.29 -1.11 -13.92
CA ASP A 25 -20.47 -0.79 -15.10
C ASP A 25 -19.42 -1.88 -15.42
N GLY A 26 -19.40 -2.97 -14.68
CA GLY A 26 -18.52 -4.12 -14.93
C GLY A 26 -17.15 -4.06 -14.25
N PHE A 27 -16.92 -3.13 -13.32
CA PHE A 27 -15.72 -3.11 -12.51
C PHE A 27 -15.87 -4.05 -11.29
N PRO A 28 -15.14 -5.17 -11.24
CA PRO A 28 -15.35 -6.18 -10.19
C PRO A 28 -14.78 -5.79 -8.83
N TYR A 29 -13.92 -4.77 -8.77
CA TYR A 29 -13.25 -4.34 -7.55
C TYR A 29 -13.26 -2.83 -7.43
N VAL A 30 -13.37 -2.36 -6.20
CA VAL A 30 -13.14 -0.96 -5.84
C VAL A 30 -12.04 -0.92 -4.79
N SER A 31 -11.07 -0.04 -4.98
CA SER A 31 -9.96 0.15 -4.05
C SER A 31 -10.07 1.51 -3.36
N PHE A 32 -9.89 1.51 -2.04
CA PHE A 32 -9.77 2.72 -1.23
C PHE A 32 -8.35 2.89 -0.71
N LYS A 33 -7.96 4.14 -0.46
CA LYS A 33 -6.65 4.48 0.12
C LYS A 33 -6.85 5.27 1.42
N PRO A 34 -7.16 4.58 2.53
CA PRO A 34 -7.28 5.24 3.83
C PRO A 34 -5.91 5.65 4.37
N SER A 35 -5.81 6.84 4.93
CA SER A 35 -4.58 7.45 5.42
C SER A 35 -4.47 7.55 6.95
N THR A 36 -5.45 7.02 7.70
CA THR A 36 -5.45 7.02 9.17
C THR A 36 -6.12 5.77 9.71
N ILE A 37 -5.85 5.43 10.97
CA ILE A 37 -6.51 4.32 11.67
C ILE A 37 -8.03 4.42 11.59
N ASP A 38 -8.61 5.60 11.81
CA ASP A 38 -10.06 5.79 11.74
C ASP A 38 -10.63 5.56 10.34
N ARG A 39 -9.88 5.95 9.31
CA ARG A 39 -10.26 5.71 7.92
C ARG A 39 -10.15 4.24 7.53
N ILE A 40 -9.14 3.53 8.04
CA ILE A 40 -9.05 2.07 7.88
C ILE A 40 -10.27 1.40 8.51
N ARG A 41 -10.64 1.76 9.74
CA ARG A 41 -11.86 1.26 10.40
C ARG A 41 -13.13 1.59 9.63
N GLN A 42 -13.17 2.74 8.96
CA GLN A 42 -14.29 3.10 8.08
C GLN A 42 -14.38 2.14 6.88
N VAL A 43 -13.26 1.80 6.23
CA VAL A 43 -13.23 0.80 5.16
C VAL A 43 -13.69 -0.57 5.65
N VAL A 44 -13.28 -0.97 6.86
CA VAL A 44 -13.76 -2.22 7.49
C VAL A 44 -15.28 -2.22 7.63
N ARG A 45 -15.88 -1.12 8.10
CA ARG A 45 -17.35 -0.99 8.21
C ARG A 45 -18.05 -1.05 6.85
N ILE A 46 -17.47 -0.39 5.83
CA ILE A 46 -17.97 -0.42 4.45
C ILE A 46 -17.95 -1.85 3.92
N ALA A 47 -16.81 -2.54 4.04
CA ALA A 47 -16.65 -3.92 3.58
C ALA A 47 -17.62 -4.89 4.25
N ARG A 48 -17.83 -4.74 5.56
CA ARG A 48 -18.79 -5.54 6.34
C ARG A 48 -20.22 -5.41 5.77
N ALA A 49 -20.62 -4.21 5.43
CA ALA A 49 -21.97 -3.95 4.90
C ALA A 49 -22.14 -4.39 3.45
N LEU A 50 -21.05 -4.42 2.68
CA LEU A 50 -21.06 -4.76 1.26
C LEU A 50 -20.78 -6.24 0.97
N ALA A 51 -20.54 -7.05 2.00
CA ALA A 51 -20.27 -8.47 1.80
C ALA A 51 -21.38 -9.15 0.97
N PRO A 52 -21.01 -9.99 0.00
CA PRO A 52 -19.69 -10.56 -0.27
C PRO A 52 -18.84 -9.80 -1.29
N ALA A 53 -19.23 -8.58 -1.70
CA ALA A 53 -18.46 -7.79 -2.66
C ALA A 53 -17.01 -7.57 -2.17
N LYS A 54 -16.04 -7.77 -3.06
CA LYS A 54 -14.63 -7.59 -2.74
C LYS A 54 -14.26 -6.12 -2.68
N VAL A 55 -13.63 -5.72 -1.60
CA VAL A 55 -13.10 -4.38 -1.37
C VAL A 55 -11.59 -4.47 -1.18
N LEU A 56 -10.86 -3.80 -2.05
CA LEU A 56 -9.42 -3.62 -1.89
C LEU A 56 -9.19 -2.35 -1.08
N PHE A 57 -8.15 -2.33 -0.27
CA PHE A 57 -7.67 -1.08 0.30
C PHE A 57 -6.16 -1.11 0.46
N GLU A 58 -5.58 0.03 0.18
CA GLU A 58 -4.16 0.27 0.28
C GLU A 58 -3.89 1.08 1.53
N VAL A 59 -3.13 0.51 2.45
CA VAL A 59 -2.60 1.21 3.63
C VAL A 59 -1.21 1.69 3.30
N GLU A 60 -1.03 3.01 3.32
CA GLU A 60 0.24 3.63 2.97
C GLU A 60 0.78 4.44 4.14
N GLY A 61 1.95 4.05 4.62
CA GLY A 61 2.63 4.70 5.74
C GLY A 61 3.35 6.00 5.36
N GLY A 62 3.84 6.73 6.35
CA GLY A 62 4.48 8.03 6.20
C GLY A 62 5.77 8.06 5.38
N SER A 63 6.38 6.90 5.12
CA SER A 63 7.56 6.77 4.25
C SER A 63 7.22 6.73 2.75
N ALA A 64 5.95 6.93 2.40
CA ALA A 64 5.52 6.97 1.00
C ALA A 64 5.74 8.33 0.36
N GLY A 65 5.86 8.35 -0.96
CA GLY A 65 5.78 9.57 -1.76
C GLY A 65 4.34 9.95 -2.09
N GLY A 66 4.07 11.25 -2.25
CA GLY A 66 2.76 11.74 -2.60
C GLY A 66 1.80 11.85 -1.41
N HIS A 67 0.55 11.44 -1.58
CA HIS A 67 -0.46 11.49 -0.52
C HIS A 67 -0.35 10.25 0.37
N HIS A 68 0.07 10.44 1.61
CA HIS A 68 0.40 9.37 2.56
C HIS A 68 -0.08 9.68 3.98
N SER A 69 0.04 8.72 4.89
CA SER A 69 -0.22 8.90 6.32
C SER A 69 0.91 9.68 7.01
N TRP A 70 0.61 10.21 8.21
CA TRP A 70 1.64 10.68 9.14
C TRP A 70 2.20 9.53 10.01
N GLU A 71 1.43 8.46 10.14
CA GLU A 71 1.76 7.29 10.94
C GLU A 71 2.66 6.34 10.14
N SER A 72 3.49 5.56 10.82
CA SER A 72 4.25 4.51 10.15
C SER A 72 3.31 3.43 9.60
N LEU A 73 3.73 2.75 8.54
CA LEU A 73 2.98 1.62 7.99
C LEU A 73 2.75 0.53 9.05
N ASP A 74 3.78 0.26 9.83
CA ASP A 74 3.74 -0.76 10.87
C ASP A 74 2.73 -0.41 11.98
N ASP A 75 2.69 0.85 12.43
CA ASP A 75 1.72 1.31 13.43
C ASP A 75 0.28 1.19 12.93
N LEU A 76 0.03 1.58 11.68
CA LEU A 76 -1.28 1.45 11.05
C LEU A 76 -1.74 -0.02 11.03
N LEU A 77 -0.85 -0.92 10.58
CA LEU A 77 -1.15 -2.35 10.49
C LEU A 77 -1.32 -2.98 11.88
N LEU A 78 -0.40 -2.73 12.82
CA LEU A 78 -0.48 -3.26 14.18
C LEU A 78 -1.77 -2.85 14.89
N SER A 79 -2.26 -1.65 14.62
CA SER A 79 -3.46 -1.10 15.24
C SER A 79 -4.77 -1.60 14.65
N THR A 80 -4.77 -2.09 13.42
CA THR A 80 -6.02 -2.36 12.67
C THR A 80 -6.14 -3.76 12.11
N TYR A 81 -5.06 -4.52 12.04
CA TYR A 81 -5.01 -5.82 11.36
C TYR A 81 -6.06 -6.82 11.83
N ALA A 82 -6.29 -6.93 13.14
CA ALA A 82 -7.28 -7.85 13.69
C ALA A 82 -8.69 -7.53 13.15
N GLU A 83 -9.06 -6.24 13.18
CA GLU A 83 -10.36 -5.77 12.68
C GLU A 83 -10.51 -6.02 11.16
N VAL A 84 -9.42 -5.83 10.40
CA VAL A 84 -9.36 -6.08 8.96
C VAL A 84 -9.59 -7.56 8.66
N ARG A 85 -8.94 -8.47 9.38
CA ARG A 85 -9.01 -9.92 9.14
C ARG A 85 -10.31 -10.56 9.61
N GLU A 86 -11.16 -9.84 10.34
CA GLU A 86 -12.54 -10.25 10.58
C GLU A 86 -13.40 -10.21 9.31
N GLN A 87 -12.95 -9.49 8.27
CA GLN A 87 -13.68 -9.32 7.01
C GLN A 87 -13.04 -10.15 5.89
N SER A 88 -13.67 -11.25 5.50
CA SER A 88 -13.17 -12.16 4.44
C SER A 88 -13.22 -11.58 3.03
N ASN A 89 -13.91 -10.47 2.84
CA ASN A 89 -14.03 -9.77 1.56
C ASN A 89 -13.10 -8.55 1.43
N LEU A 90 -12.26 -8.27 2.45
CA LEU A 90 -11.21 -7.27 2.36
C LEU A 90 -9.91 -7.85 1.79
N VAL A 91 -9.29 -7.10 0.89
CA VAL A 91 -7.96 -7.37 0.35
C VAL A 91 -7.05 -6.22 0.78
N LEU A 92 -6.07 -6.54 1.63
CA LEU A 92 -5.15 -5.59 2.23
C LEU A 92 -3.87 -5.49 1.42
N VAL A 93 -3.59 -4.30 0.91
CA VAL A 93 -2.34 -3.96 0.23
C VAL A 93 -1.56 -2.98 1.09
N ALA A 94 -0.29 -3.27 1.33
CA ALA A 94 0.62 -2.42 2.09
C ALA A 94 1.53 -1.63 1.17
N GLY A 95 1.69 -0.33 1.43
CA GLY A 95 2.54 0.57 0.64
C GLY A 95 3.29 1.59 1.51
N GLY A 96 4.29 2.20 0.91
CA GLY A 96 5.12 3.20 1.56
C GLY A 96 6.41 2.64 2.17
N GLY A 97 7.55 3.07 1.63
CA GLY A 97 8.86 2.65 2.09
C GLY A 97 9.29 1.23 1.71
N ILE A 98 8.51 0.53 0.88
CA ILE A 98 8.86 -0.82 0.39
C ILE A 98 9.77 -0.65 -0.83
N GLY A 99 11.08 -0.66 -0.58
CA GLY A 99 12.10 -0.39 -1.58
C GLY A 99 12.95 -1.60 -1.98
N THR A 100 12.84 -2.73 -1.27
CA THR A 100 13.60 -3.95 -1.55
C THR A 100 12.69 -5.18 -1.59
N PRO A 101 13.11 -6.25 -2.31
CA PRO A 101 12.37 -7.51 -2.35
C PRO A 101 12.18 -8.14 -0.97
N GLU A 102 13.19 -8.07 -0.12
CA GLU A 102 13.17 -8.62 1.24
C GLU A 102 12.07 -7.93 2.06
N ARG A 103 12.04 -6.58 2.05
CA ARG A 103 11.00 -5.84 2.76
C ARG A 103 9.60 -6.15 2.22
N GLY A 104 9.46 -6.33 0.92
CA GLY A 104 8.21 -6.80 0.31
C GLY A 104 7.81 -8.18 0.79
N ALA A 105 8.76 -9.12 0.83
CA ALA A 105 8.54 -10.47 1.32
C ALA A 105 8.14 -10.49 2.79
N ASP A 106 8.79 -9.70 3.65
CA ASP A 106 8.46 -9.59 5.08
C ASP A 106 7.00 -9.22 5.31
N TYR A 107 6.46 -8.28 4.52
CA TYR A 107 5.03 -7.92 4.62
C TYR A 107 4.12 -9.05 4.10
N ILE A 108 4.45 -9.68 2.99
CA ILE A 108 3.65 -10.77 2.42
C ILE A 108 3.63 -11.99 3.36
N THR A 109 4.76 -12.33 3.98
CA THR A 109 4.84 -13.45 4.93
C THR A 109 4.35 -13.09 6.33
N GLY A 110 4.35 -11.81 6.67
CA GLY A 110 4.03 -11.29 7.99
C GLY A 110 5.21 -11.30 8.96
N GLU A 111 6.42 -11.63 8.51
CA GLU A 111 7.61 -11.70 9.37
C GLU A 111 7.98 -10.34 10.00
N TRP A 112 7.68 -9.24 9.32
CA TRP A 112 7.90 -7.87 9.81
C TRP A 112 7.34 -7.63 11.22
N SER A 113 6.22 -8.27 11.58
CA SER A 113 5.56 -8.04 12.87
C SER A 113 6.28 -8.70 14.06
N THR A 114 7.19 -9.63 13.79
CA THR A 114 7.97 -10.31 14.83
C THR A 114 8.93 -9.37 15.56
N GLU A 115 9.38 -8.31 14.91
CA GLU A 115 10.19 -7.25 15.52
C GLU A 115 9.45 -6.54 16.66
N TYR A 116 8.11 -6.56 16.62
CA TYR A 116 7.22 -6.00 17.64
C TYR A 116 6.71 -7.04 18.64
N GLY A 117 7.26 -8.26 18.62
CA GLY A 117 6.81 -9.35 19.47
C GLY A 117 5.39 -9.82 19.17
N ARG A 118 4.92 -9.66 17.94
CA ARG A 118 3.59 -10.07 17.47
C ARG A 118 3.65 -11.37 16.68
N PRO A 119 2.54 -12.13 16.61
CA PRO A 119 2.39 -13.19 15.62
C PRO A 119 2.57 -12.66 14.20
N LEU A 120 2.79 -13.56 13.23
CA LEU A 120 2.88 -13.18 11.82
C LEU A 120 1.63 -12.41 11.37
N ILE A 121 1.86 -11.27 10.74
CA ILE A 121 0.81 -10.37 10.21
C ILE A 121 0.99 -10.24 8.69
N PRO A 122 0.58 -11.24 7.89
CA PRO A 122 0.70 -11.19 6.45
C PRO A 122 -0.31 -10.23 5.81
N VAL A 123 0.13 -9.52 4.77
CA VAL A 123 -0.75 -8.74 3.89
C VAL A 123 -1.02 -9.52 2.59
N ASP A 124 -2.06 -9.12 1.85
CA ASP A 124 -2.44 -9.81 0.61
C ASP A 124 -1.65 -9.31 -0.61
N GLY A 125 -1.04 -8.13 -0.50
CA GLY A 125 -0.22 -7.55 -1.55
C GLY A 125 0.63 -6.40 -1.03
N VAL A 126 1.63 -6.01 -1.83
CA VAL A 126 2.45 -4.82 -1.57
C VAL A 126 2.42 -3.89 -2.78
N LEU A 127 2.42 -2.59 -2.51
CA LEU A 127 2.57 -1.54 -3.52
C LEU A 127 4.00 -1.02 -3.49
N VAL A 128 4.67 -1.12 -4.63
CA VAL A 128 6.02 -0.59 -4.83
C VAL A 128 5.95 0.61 -5.76
N GLY A 129 6.22 1.80 -5.22
CA GLY A 129 6.15 3.06 -5.95
C GLY A 129 7.54 3.55 -6.40
N THR A 130 8.19 4.38 -5.58
CA THR A 130 9.44 5.08 -5.93
C THR A 130 10.56 4.12 -6.35
N ALA A 131 10.64 2.93 -5.78
CA ALA A 131 11.68 1.96 -6.13
C ALA A 131 11.66 1.54 -7.61
N VAL A 132 10.48 1.48 -8.24
CA VAL A 132 10.37 1.15 -9.68
C VAL A 132 10.93 2.24 -10.60
N LEU A 133 11.08 3.47 -10.10
CA LEU A 133 11.73 4.54 -10.88
C LEU A 133 13.23 4.29 -11.11
N THR A 134 13.84 3.45 -10.27
CA THR A 134 15.24 3.06 -10.39
C THR A 134 15.44 1.75 -11.17
N ALA A 135 14.36 1.10 -11.63
CA ALA A 135 14.45 -0.06 -12.51
C ALA A 135 15.03 0.32 -13.88
N THR A 136 15.45 -0.67 -14.64
CA THR A 136 16.06 -0.45 -15.96
C THR A 136 15.03 -0.22 -17.07
N GLU A 137 13.80 -0.64 -16.89
CA GLU A 137 12.71 -0.61 -17.87
C GLU A 137 11.99 0.75 -18.04
N PRO A 138 11.93 1.65 -17.01
CA PRO A 138 11.27 2.94 -17.19
C PRO A 138 11.91 3.78 -18.30
N HIS A 139 11.07 4.39 -19.11
CA HIS A 139 11.49 5.30 -20.19
C HIS A 139 11.97 6.69 -19.69
N THR A 140 12.40 6.78 -18.44
CA THR A 140 13.02 7.98 -17.86
C THR A 140 14.50 8.05 -18.24
N SER A 141 15.02 9.28 -18.34
CA SER A 141 16.46 9.45 -18.62
C SER A 141 17.31 8.86 -17.51
N ALA A 142 18.50 8.35 -17.84
CA ALA A 142 19.43 7.81 -16.86
C ALA A 142 19.81 8.80 -15.75
N GLU A 143 19.77 10.10 -16.04
CA GLU A 143 19.99 11.16 -15.06
C GLU A 143 18.87 11.19 -14.02
N VAL A 144 17.62 11.17 -14.46
CA VAL A 144 16.43 11.16 -13.59
C VAL A 144 16.36 9.87 -12.77
N GLN A 145 16.70 8.71 -13.35
CA GLN A 145 16.75 7.45 -12.61
C GLN A 145 17.77 7.44 -11.47
N ARG A 146 18.90 8.16 -11.65
CA ARG A 146 19.93 8.26 -10.60
C ARG A 146 19.58 9.23 -9.47
N MET A 147 18.61 10.11 -9.67
CA MET A 147 18.22 11.08 -8.64
C MET A 147 17.66 10.42 -7.38
N PRO A 148 16.70 9.48 -7.44
CA PRO A 148 16.20 8.79 -6.25
C PRO A 148 17.30 8.03 -5.50
N ALA A 149 18.24 7.39 -6.22
CA ALA A 149 19.34 6.65 -5.62
C ALA A 149 20.38 7.55 -4.90
N LYS A 150 20.41 8.83 -5.21
CA LYS A 150 21.32 9.80 -4.59
C LYS A 150 20.66 10.70 -3.56
N THR A 151 19.33 10.73 -3.56
CA THR A 151 18.54 11.60 -2.69
C THR A 151 18.20 10.84 -1.41
N PRO A 152 18.66 11.31 -0.24
CA PRO A 152 18.20 10.72 1.01
C PRO A 152 16.69 10.83 1.11
N GLY A 153 16.03 9.71 1.44
CA GLY A 153 14.61 9.71 1.78
C GLY A 153 14.38 10.36 3.15
N ILE A 154 13.14 10.46 3.53
CA ILE A 154 12.71 10.77 4.90
C ILE A 154 11.91 9.58 5.44
N ASP A 155 12.14 9.25 6.70
CA ASP A 155 11.31 8.29 7.41
C ASP A 155 9.98 8.90 7.87
N ALA A 156 9.13 8.11 8.51
CA ALA A 156 7.84 8.57 9.03
C ALA A 156 7.96 9.68 10.08
N GLN A 157 9.13 9.87 10.67
CA GLN A 157 9.45 10.90 11.66
C GLN A 157 10.10 12.14 11.03
N GLY A 158 10.29 12.15 9.72
CA GLY A 158 10.92 13.24 8.98
C GLY A 158 12.45 13.27 9.06
N ALA A 159 13.07 12.21 9.56
CA ALA A 159 14.53 12.06 9.56
C ALA A 159 15.03 11.51 8.21
N ALA A 160 16.28 11.75 7.89
CA ALA A 160 16.89 11.24 6.66
C ALA A 160 16.97 9.71 6.68
N ALA A 161 16.27 9.07 5.73
CA ALA A 161 16.34 7.64 5.51
C ALA A 161 17.46 7.28 4.52
N ALA A 162 17.80 5.99 4.45
CA ALA A 162 18.77 5.51 3.47
C ALA A 162 18.27 5.80 2.04
N PRO A 163 19.18 6.18 1.12
CA PRO A 163 18.82 6.33 -0.29
C PRO A 163 18.38 4.99 -0.88
N LEU A 164 17.55 5.05 -1.92
CA LEU A 164 17.20 3.85 -2.68
C LEU A 164 18.44 3.18 -3.28
N PRO A 165 18.41 1.86 -3.47
CA PRO A 165 19.47 1.17 -4.18
C PRO A 165 19.65 1.73 -5.61
N PRO A 166 20.85 1.64 -6.17
CA PRO A 166 21.10 2.11 -7.53
C PRO A 166 20.25 1.37 -8.57
N PRO A 167 20.07 1.96 -9.76
CA PRO A 167 19.31 1.35 -10.84
C PRO A 167 19.79 -0.08 -11.14
N GLY A 168 18.86 -1.02 -11.23
CA GLY A 168 19.13 -2.43 -11.48
C GLY A 168 19.36 -3.29 -10.23
N GLU A 169 19.44 -2.69 -9.03
CA GLU A 169 19.63 -3.44 -7.77
C GLU A 169 18.32 -3.57 -6.95
N THR A 170 17.22 -3.08 -7.46
CA THR A 170 15.91 -3.14 -6.78
C THR A 170 15.27 -4.52 -6.75
N GLY A 171 15.87 -5.53 -7.37
CA GLY A 171 15.31 -6.89 -7.45
C GLY A 171 13.96 -6.96 -8.18
N VAL A 172 13.52 -5.87 -8.81
CA VAL A 172 12.35 -5.92 -9.68
C VAL A 172 12.69 -6.81 -10.87
N PRO A 173 11.93 -7.88 -11.13
CA PRO A 173 12.23 -8.79 -12.23
C PRO A 173 12.29 -8.01 -13.54
N THR A 174 13.42 -8.10 -14.24
CA THR A 174 13.51 -7.65 -15.62
C THR A 174 12.61 -8.57 -16.44
N GLY A 175 11.60 -8.03 -17.09
CA GLY A 175 10.74 -8.80 -17.98
C GLY A 175 11.57 -9.49 -19.08
N PRO A 176 11.04 -10.52 -19.74
CA PRO A 176 11.73 -11.18 -20.82
C PRO A 176 12.04 -10.18 -21.96
N THR A 177 13.30 -10.14 -22.35
CA THR A 177 13.78 -9.38 -23.51
C THR A 177 13.19 -9.91 -24.80
#